data_57d78e9c684b6396ecce567e6eb8e080
#
_entry.id   57d78e9c684b6396ecce567e6eb8e080
#
_cell.length_a   1.000
_cell.length_b   1.000
_cell.length_c   1.000
_cell.angle_alpha   90.00
_cell.angle_beta   90.00
_cell.angle_gamma   90.00
#
_symmetry.space_group_name_H-M   'P 1'
#
loop_
_entity.id
_entity.type
_entity.pdbx_description
1 polymer ?
#
loop_
_entity_poly.entity_id
_entity_poly.type
_entity_poly.pdbx_seq_one_letter_code
_entity_poly.pdbx_strand_id
1 'polypeptide(L)'
;MKKKFLVLKILLIVSYFNTYSQSYLNIDWDSDKTILFPSDNDLYGIFNNHYVEYFKSKFTEEVYVYETRHTKTKINRINNPLDNEIIISKINVSEIVDVRAKIINQDTIISYSFDEMKKMINSDDSDENYNNYKLPNLDEGDIVEIMYTVKKDFNFNGNKIIEESYPILLSKFILIENNFKSNIKIYNSNNSFVSDIIFDGKKSKQIIFNNLNATANEQYS
;
A
#
# COMPACT_ATOMS: atom_id res chain seq x y z
N MET A 1 -4.39 50.20 -3.13
CA MET A 1 -5.21 49.22 -2.36
C MET A 1 -5.71 48.02 -3.13
N LYS A 2 -6.06 48.09 -4.43
CA LYS A 2 -6.62 46.97 -5.20
C LYS A 2 -5.65 45.74 -5.39
N LYS A 3 -4.33 45.96 -5.49
CA LYS A 3 -3.34 44.87 -5.66
C LYS A 3 -3.17 43.96 -4.43
N LYS A 4 -3.29 44.52 -3.21
CA LYS A 4 -3.18 43.73 -1.96
C LYS A 4 -4.37 42.78 -1.76
N PHE A 5 -5.57 43.17 -2.24
CA PHE A 5 -6.77 42.32 -2.17
C PHE A 5 -6.72 41.14 -3.15
N LEU A 6 -6.06 41.29 -4.30
CA LEU A 6 -5.90 40.22 -5.28
C LEU A 6 -4.96 39.14 -4.77
N VAL A 7 -3.83 39.52 -4.16
CA VAL A 7 -2.86 38.57 -3.57
C VAL A 7 -3.50 37.79 -2.42
N LEU A 8 -4.33 38.43 -1.58
CA LEU A 8 -5.02 37.73 -0.50
C LEU A 8 -6.05 36.71 -1.01
N LYS A 9 -6.78 37.02 -2.08
CA LYS A 9 -7.71 36.09 -2.72
C LYS A 9 -6.99 34.88 -3.36
N ILE A 10 -5.84 35.10 -4.00
CA ILE A 10 -5.02 34.02 -4.58
C ILE A 10 -4.45 33.13 -3.47
N LEU A 11 -3.97 33.70 -2.37
CA LEU A 11 -3.48 32.93 -1.20
C LEU A 11 -4.60 32.12 -0.54
N LEU A 12 -5.81 32.65 -0.43
CA LEU A 12 -6.97 31.91 0.07
C LEU A 12 -7.39 30.76 -0.87
N ILE A 13 -7.30 30.95 -2.18
CA ILE A 13 -7.59 29.89 -3.15
C ILE A 13 -6.54 28.78 -3.06
N VAL A 14 -5.25 29.12 -2.97
CA VAL A 14 -4.16 28.13 -2.84
C VAL A 14 -4.26 27.36 -1.52
N SER A 15 -4.67 27.99 -0.41
CA SER A 15 -4.87 27.28 0.87
C SER A 15 -6.09 26.35 0.84
N TYR A 16 -7.11 26.64 0.03
CA TYR A 16 -8.28 25.76 -0.15
C TYR A 16 -7.96 24.51 -0.97
N PHE A 17 -6.99 24.56 -1.87
CA PHE A 17 -6.61 23.39 -2.69
C PHE A 17 -5.80 22.33 -1.92
N ASN A 18 -5.10 22.71 -0.86
CA ASN A 18 -4.27 21.77 -0.07
C ASN A 18 -5.05 20.86 0.88
N THR A 19 -6.36 21.05 1.07
CA THR A 19 -7.13 20.25 2.04
C THR A 19 -7.79 18.99 1.45
N TYR A 20 -7.48 18.61 0.19
CA TYR A 20 -8.17 17.52 -0.52
C TYR A 20 -7.21 16.63 -1.32
N SER A 21 -5.96 16.54 -0.90
CA SER A 21 -5.02 15.57 -1.47
C SER A 21 -5.41 14.16 -1.03
N GLN A 22 -5.27 13.19 -1.94
CA GLN A 22 -5.36 11.79 -1.58
C GLN A 22 -4.16 11.44 -0.67
N SER A 23 -4.44 10.78 0.44
CA SER A 23 -3.44 10.53 1.48
C SER A 23 -2.32 9.60 1.05
N TYR A 24 -2.53 8.80 -0.02
CA TYR A 24 -1.47 7.91 -0.53
C TYR A 24 -0.23 8.68 -1.01
N LEU A 25 -0.40 9.95 -1.45
CA LEU A 25 0.71 10.81 -1.88
C LEU A 25 1.66 11.19 -0.74
N ASN A 26 1.17 11.10 0.50
CA ASN A 26 1.90 11.48 1.71
C ASN A 26 2.36 10.26 2.55
N ILE A 27 2.21 9.04 2.03
CA ILE A 27 2.78 7.85 2.66
C ILE A 27 4.29 7.94 2.56
N ASP A 28 4.97 7.82 3.70
CA ASP A 28 6.42 7.85 3.78
C ASP A 28 7.01 6.62 3.06
N TRP A 29 7.57 6.88 1.87
CA TRP A 29 8.24 5.91 1.01
C TRP A 29 9.73 5.79 1.32
N ASP A 30 10.32 6.80 1.95
CA ASP A 30 11.77 6.92 2.13
C ASP A 30 12.24 6.58 3.54
N SER A 31 11.34 6.05 4.39
CA SER A 31 11.73 5.69 5.74
C SER A 31 12.67 4.49 5.75
N ASP A 32 13.94 4.75 5.98
CA ASP A 32 15.03 3.75 6.02
C ASP A 32 15.04 2.85 7.28
N LYS A 33 13.98 2.88 8.07
CA LYS A 33 13.89 2.07 9.28
C LYS A 33 13.75 0.59 8.93
N THR A 34 14.86 -0.03 8.63
CA THR A 34 14.95 -1.48 8.45
C THR A 34 15.36 -2.12 9.76
N ILE A 35 14.41 -2.70 10.46
CA ILE A 35 14.69 -3.55 11.61
C ILE A 35 14.84 -4.96 11.05
N LEU A 36 16.06 -5.51 11.09
CA LEU A 36 16.32 -6.88 10.67
C LEU A 36 16.14 -7.80 11.88
N PHE A 37 15.31 -8.81 11.72
CA PHE A 37 15.21 -9.92 12.65
C PHE A 37 15.78 -11.17 11.99
N PRO A 38 16.53 -11.99 12.73
CA PRO A 38 16.92 -13.30 12.24
C PRO A 38 15.67 -14.15 12.00
N SER A 39 15.54 -14.68 10.81
CA SER A 39 14.45 -15.59 10.42
C SER A 39 15.01 -16.66 9.52
N ASP A 40 14.63 -17.92 9.77
CA ASP A 40 15.01 -19.07 8.94
C ASP A 40 14.04 -19.29 7.76
N ASN A 41 12.98 -18.46 7.67
CA ASN A 41 12.03 -18.53 6.55
C ASN A 41 12.64 -17.98 5.28
N ASP A 42 12.25 -18.50 4.14
CA ASP A 42 12.73 -18.09 2.83
C ASP A 42 12.39 -16.63 2.54
N LEU A 43 11.18 -16.22 2.88
CA LEU A 43 10.72 -14.84 2.86
C LEU A 43 10.31 -14.40 4.27
N TYR A 44 10.55 -13.12 4.57
CA TYR A 44 10.20 -12.52 5.84
C TYR A 44 9.73 -11.08 5.67
N GLY A 45 8.48 -10.82 6.02
CA GLY A 45 7.89 -9.48 5.97
C GLY A 45 8.38 -8.60 7.12
N ILE A 46 9.12 -7.54 6.80
CA ILE A 46 9.51 -6.51 7.77
C ILE A 46 8.27 -5.70 8.13
N PHE A 47 7.51 -5.28 7.13
CA PHE A 47 6.18 -4.74 7.32
C PHE A 47 5.25 -5.00 6.13
N ASN A 48 3.93 -4.96 6.41
CA ASN A 48 2.87 -5.00 5.42
C ASN A 48 1.77 -4.02 5.83
N ASN A 49 1.76 -2.84 5.25
CA ASN A 49 0.84 -1.78 5.59
C ASN A 49 -0.24 -1.64 4.52
N HIS A 50 -1.49 -1.59 4.96
CA HIS A 50 -2.67 -1.38 4.11
C HIS A 50 -3.34 -0.06 4.47
N TYR A 51 -3.55 0.79 3.48
CA TYR A 51 -4.28 2.05 3.61
C TYR A 51 -5.51 1.99 2.72
N VAL A 52 -6.65 2.31 3.28
CA VAL A 52 -7.93 2.39 2.55
C VAL A 52 -8.50 3.78 2.77
N GLU A 53 -8.68 4.53 1.71
CA GLU A 53 -9.22 5.88 1.77
C GLU A 53 -10.51 5.98 0.99
N TYR A 54 -11.59 6.38 1.65
CA TYR A 54 -12.82 6.76 0.99
C TYR A 54 -12.76 8.23 0.58
N PHE A 55 -12.84 8.49 -0.71
CA PHE A 55 -12.70 9.82 -1.27
C PHE A 55 -13.95 10.20 -2.06
N LYS A 56 -14.59 11.32 -1.70
CA LYS A 56 -15.70 11.89 -2.47
C LYS A 56 -15.15 13.01 -3.37
N SER A 57 -15.33 12.85 -4.68
CA SER A 57 -15.01 13.89 -5.66
C SER A 57 -15.90 15.11 -5.45
N LYS A 58 -15.32 16.30 -5.40
CA LYS A 58 -16.09 17.56 -5.32
C LYS A 58 -16.73 17.95 -6.66
N PHE A 59 -16.18 17.46 -7.76
CA PHE A 59 -16.61 17.83 -9.10
C PHE A 59 -17.73 16.94 -9.62
N THR A 60 -17.63 15.62 -9.36
CA THR A 60 -18.59 14.64 -9.86
C THR A 60 -19.52 14.12 -8.78
N GLU A 61 -19.28 14.44 -7.50
CA GLU A 61 -19.92 13.87 -6.32
C GLU A 61 -19.75 12.34 -6.16
N GLU A 62 -19.06 11.70 -7.08
CA GLU A 62 -18.78 10.27 -7.04
C GLU A 62 -17.85 9.93 -5.87
N VAL A 63 -18.04 8.75 -5.34
CA VAL A 63 -17.21 8.21 -4.27
C VAL A 63 -16.33 7.12 -4.83
N TYR A 64 -15.05 7.21 -4.55
CA TYR A 64 -14.03 6.21 -4.91
C TYR A 64 -13.36 5.67 -3.67
N VAL A 65 -12.74 4.51 -3.81
CA VAL A 65 -11.89 3.92 -2.79
C VAL A 65 -10.47 3.84 -3.34
N TYR A 66 -9.52 4.49 -2.66
CA TYR A 66 -8.09 4.31 -2.92
C TYR A 66 -7.56 3.29 -1.94
N GLU A 67 -6.98 2.22 -2.45
CA GLU A 67 -6.32 1.21 -1.65
C GLU A 67 -4.83 1.23 -1.96
N THR A 68 -4.03 1.53 -0.93
CA THR A 68 -2.57 1.49 -1.04
C THR A 68 -2.04 0.35 -0.19
N ARG A 69 -1.18 -0.45 -0.80
CA ARG A 69 -0.39 -1.45 -0.09
C ARG A 69 1.08 -1.02 -0.12
N HIS A 70 1.73 -1.07 1.02
CA HIS A 70 3.13 -0.76 1.18
C HIS A 70 3.78 -1.87 1.99
N THR A 71 4.65 -2.63 1.34
CA THR A 71 5.30 -3.81 1.91
C THR A 71 6.81 -3.68 1.85
N LYS A 72 7.48 -4.30 2.82
CA LYS A 72 8.93 -4.44 2.84
C LYS A 72 9.26 -5.86 3.28
N THR A 73 9.90 -6.61 2.41
CA THR A 73 10.15 -8.05 2.58
C THR A 73 11.63 -8.34 2.38
N LYS A 74 12.20 -9.12 3.29
CA LYS A 74 13.55 -9.67 3.13
C LYS A 74 13.48 -11.03 2.46
N ILE A 75 14.35 -11.22 1.47
CA ILE A 75 14.52 -12.47 0.73
C ILE A 75 15.73 -13.19 1.34
N ASN A 76 15.50 -14.27 2.07
CA ASN A 76 16.57 -15.10 2.60
C ASN A 76 16.97 -16.19 1.61
N ARG A 77 16.00 -16.73 0.85
CA ARG A 77 16.23 -17.72 -0.23
C ARG A 77 15.23 -17.48 -1.35
N ILE A 78 15.68 -17.74 -2.57
CA ILE A 78 14.83 -17.71 -3.78
C ILE A 78 14.52 -19.15 -4.17
N ASN A 79 13.37 -19.64 -3.75
CA ASN A 79 12.94 -21.02 -4.02
C ASN A 79 11.88 -21.10 -5.12
N ASN A 80 11.21 -19.98 -5.43
CA ASN A 80 10.17 -19.92 -6.42
C ASN A 80 10.49 -18.84 -7.47
N PRO A 81 10.35 -19.13 -8.77
CA PRO A 81 10.43 -18.11 -9.82
C PRO A 81 9.50 -16.90 -9.62
N LEU A 82 8.40 -17.08 -8.87
CA LEU A 82 7.45 -16.00 -8.55
C LEU A 82 7.94 -15.08 -7.43
N ASP A 83 9.02 -15.40 -6.73
CA ASP A 83 9.54 -14.57 -5.63
C ASP A 83 10.02 -13.19 -6.11
N ASN A 84 10.27 -13.02 -7.41
CA ASN A 84 10.63 -11.77 -8.05
C ASN A 84 9.46 -11.05 -8.76
N GLU A 85 8.24 -11.51 -8.57
CA GLU A 85 7.07 -10.97 -9.25
C GLU A 85 6.16 -10.20 -8.28
N ILE A 86 5.67 -9.06 -8.75
CA ILE A 86 4.65 -8.26 -8.04
C ILE A 86 3.34 -8.47 -8.79
N ILE A 87 2.40 -9.17 -8.16
CA ILE A 87 1.09 -9.47 -8.74
C ILE A 87 0.06 -8.51 -8.16
N ILE A 88 -0.52 -7.66 -9.01
CA ILE A 88 -1.57 -6.70 -8.62
C ILE A 88 -2.88 -7.12 -9.28
N SER A 89 -3.87 -7.49 -8.45
CA SER A 89 -5.21 -7.81 -8.93
C SER A 89 -5.90 -6.58 -9.53
N LYS A 90 -6.52 -6.77 -10.70
CA LYS A 90 -7.40 -5.79 -11.35
C LYS A 90 -8.87 -6.03 -11.08
N ILE A 91 -9.22 -7.04 -10.30
CA ILE A 91 -10.63 -7.35 -9.97
C ILE A 91 -11.25 -6.19 -9.19
N ASN A 92 -12.32 -5.60 -9.75
CA ASN A 92 -12.98 -4.41 -9.20
C ASN A 92 -12.06 -3.18 -9.09
N VAL A 93 -10.99 -3.12 -9.87
CA VAL A 93 -10.06 -1.99 -9.97
C VAL A 93 -10.39 -1.21 -11.23
N SER A 94 -10.70 0.08 -11.08
CA SER A 94 -10.92 0.99 -12.20
C SER A 94 -9.61 1.57 -12.74
N GLU A 95 -8.58 1.67 -11.89
CA GLU A 95 -7.29 2.24 -12.26
C GLU A 95 -6.18 1.77 -11.31
N ILE A 96 -5.00 1.43 -11.84
CA ILE A 96 -3.76 1.34 -11.08
C ILE A 96 -3.12 2.73 -11.11
N VAL A 97 -3.16 3.42 -9.98
CA VAL A 97 -2.77 4.84 -9.86
C VAL A 97 -1.27 5.00 -9.76
N ASP A 98 -0.62 4.11 -9.01
CA ASP A 98 0.82 4.16 -8.76
C ASP A 98 1.36 2.75 -8.46
N VAL A 99 2.58 2.48 -8.89
CA VAL A 99 3.35 1.29 -8.51
C VAL A 99 4.82 1.68 -8.44
N ARG A 100 5.47 1.42 -7.32
CA ARG A 100 6.89 1.69 -7.11
C ARG A 100 7.54 0.50 -6.43
N ALA A 101 8.80 0.29 -6.71
CA ALA A 101 9.61 -0.73 -6.05
C ALA A 101 11.00 -0.21 -5.70
N LYS A 102 11.58 -0.75 -4.63
CA LYS A 102 13.01 -0.60 -4.28
C LYS A 102 13.59 -1.97 -4.02
N ILE A 103 14.79 -2.19 -4.53
CA ILE A 103 15.64 -3.30 -4.16
C ILE A 103 16.79 -2.73 -3.34
N ILE A 104 16.92 -3.18 -2.11
CA ILE A 104 17.89 -2.72 -1.14
C ILE A 104 18.81 -3.88 -0.83
N ASN A 105 20.07 -3.78 -1.23
CA ASN A 105 21.13 -4.69 -0.83
C ASN A 105 22.13 -3.96 0.09
N GLN A 106 23.21 -4.64 0.50
CA GLN A 106 24.16 -4.09 1.47
C GLN A 106 24.80 -2.77 0.99
N ASP A 107 25.01 -2.60 -0.31
CA ASP A 107 25.83 -1.51 -0.87
C ASP A 107 25.03 -0.54 -1.75
N THR A 108 23.84 -0.94 -2.20
CA THR A 108 23.07 -0.15 -3.17
C THR A 108 21.58 -0.16 -2.90
N ILE A 109 20.91 0.90 -3.34
CA ILE A 109 19.46 0.98 -3.41
C ILE A 109 19.08 1.27 -4.86
N ILE A 110 18.35 0.35 -5.47
CA ILE A 110 17.79 0.51 -6.82
C ILE A 110 16.32 0.83 -6.67
N SER A 111 15.88 1.97 -7.17
CA SER A 111 14.49 2.41 -7.10
C SER A 111 13.86 2.44 -8.47
N TYR A 112 12.63 1.97 -8.58
CA TYR A 112 11.83 1.95 -9.80
C TYR A 112 10.60 2.83 -9.62
N SER A 113 10.47 3.82 -10.49
CA SER A 113 9.30 4.69 -10.60
C SER A 113 8.13 4.00 -11.30
N PHE A 114 6.94 4.59 -11.25
CA PHE A 114 5.76 4.04 -11.93
C PHE A 114 5.97 3.84 -13.44
N ASP A 115 6.66 4.78 -14.11
CA ASP A 115 6.90 4.65 -15.55
C ASP A 115 7.91 3.54 -15.89
N GLU A 116 8.85 3.26 -15.00
CA GLU A 116 9.76 2.12 -15.13
C GLU A 116 9.03 0.81 -14.85
N MET A 117 8.19 0.77 -13.80
CA MET A 117 7.38 -0.40 -13.48
C MET A 117 6.43 -0.79 -14.62
N LYS A 118 5.81 0.18 -15.32
CA LYS A 118 4.97 -0.10 -16.49
C LYS A 118 5.69 -0.87 -17.59
N LYS A 119 7.00 -0.66 -17.74
CA LYS A 119 7.83 -1.36 -18.73
C LYS A 119 8.18 -2.79 -18.33
N MET A 120 7.98 -3.12 -17.04
CA MET A 120 8.27 -4.44 -16.47
C MET A 120 7.04 -5.36 -16.43
N ILE A 121 5.91 -4.91 -16.98
CA ILE A 121 4.73 -5.75 -17.09
C ILE A 121 5.05 -6.92 -18.04
N ASN A 122 4.90 -8.14 -17.54
CA ASN A 122 5.07 -9.34 -18.35
C ASN A 122 3.88 -9.45 -19.31
N SER A 123 4.12 -9.17 -20.60
CA SER A 123 3.09 -9.23 -21.65
C SER A 123 2.65 -10.66 -21.98
N ASP A 124 3.50 -11.65 -21.67
CA ASP A 124 3.23 -13.05 -21.98
C ASP A 124 2.24 -13.69 -20.98
N ASP A 125 2.14 -13.11 -19.77
CA ASP A 125 1.19 -13.50 -18.72
C ASP A 125 0.00 -12.51 -18.63
N SER A 126 -0.58 -12.12 -19.77
CA SER A 126 -1.72 -11.21 -19.81
C SER A 126 -3.01 -11.86 -19.33
N ASP A 127 -3.08 -12.16 -18.04
CA ASP A 127 -4.36 -12.40 -17.39
C ASP A 127 -5.10 -11.05 -17.30
N GLU A 128 -6.32 -10.99 -17.83
CA GLU A 128 -7.14 -9.78 -17.75
C GLU A 128 -7.40 -9.33 -16.31
N ASN A 129 -7.23 -10.22 -15.35
CA ASN A 129 -7.51 -10.00 -13.93
C ASN A 129 -6.30 -9.54 -13.12
N TYR A 130 -5.09 -9.59 -13.68
CA TYR A 130 -3.86 -9.26 -12.94
C TYR A 130 -2.88 -8.47 -13.81
N ASN A 131 -2.10 -7.60 -13.18
CA ASN A 131 -0.84 -7.10 -13.72
C ASN A 131 0.29 -7.79 -12.98
N ASN A 132 1.19 -8.41 -13.73
CA ASN A 132 2.39 -9.03 -13.20
C ASN A 132 3.61 -8.19 -13.58
N TYR A 133 4.35 -7.70 -12.57
CA TYR A 133 5.57 -6.90 -12.73
C TYR A 133 6.76 -7.75 -12.29
N LYS A 134 7.66 -8.03 -13.21
CA LYS A 134 8.86 -8.81 -12.91
C LYS A 134 10.03 -7.91 -12.53
N LEU A 135 10.45 -7.99 -11.27
CA LEU A 135 11.65 -7.28 -10.79
C LEU A 135 12.92 -7.95 -11.32
N PRO A 136 13.84 -7.18 -11.90
CA PRO A 136 15.11 -7.74 -12.35
C PRO A 136 16.10 -7.92 -11.19
N ASN A 137 17.01 -8.90 -11.34
CA ASN A 137 18.22 -9.03 -10.54
C ASN A 137 18.01 -9.06 -9.01
N LEU A 138 17.05 -9.83 -8.54
CA LEU A 138 16.90 -10.10 -7.12
C LEU A 138 17.87 -11.22 -6.69
N ASP A 139 18.59 -10.97 -5.62
CA ASP A 139 19.52 -11.90 -5.01
C ASP A 139 19.07 -12.28 -3.58
N GLU A 140 19.56 -13.44 -3.12
CA GLU A 140 19.37 -13.82 -1.72
C GLU A 140 20.05 -12.80 -0.78
N GLY A 141 19.33 -12.39 0.23
CA GLY A 141 19.74 -11.34 1.17
C GLY A 141 19.22 -9.95 0.85
N ASP A 142 18.64 -9.75 -0.34
CA ASP A 142 18.02 -8.48 -0.70
C ASP A 142 16.75 -8.19 0.13
N ILE A 143 16.43 -6.91 0.22
CA ILE A 143 15.18 -6.43 0.76
C ILE A 143 14.41 -5.76 -0.38
N VAL A 144 13.18 -6.21 -0.59
CA VAL A 144 12.28 -5.62 -1.57
C VAL A 144 11.24 -4.78 -0.84
N GLU A 145 11.14 -3.52 -1.22
CA GLU A 145 10.10 -2.62 -0.76
C GLU A 145 9.19 -2.26 -1.93
N ILE A 146 7.89 -2.47 -1.77
CA ILE A 146 6.89 -2.27 -2.81
C ILE A 146 5.80 -1.37 -2.26
N MET A 147 5.40 -0.38 -3.05
CA MET A 147 4.20 0.40 -2.80
C MET A 147 3.37 0.49 -4.06
N TYR A 148 2.09 0.16 -3.97
CA TYR A 148 1.15 0.38 -5.06
C TYR A 148 -0.17 0.93 -4.56
N THR A 149 -0.84 1.70 -5.42
CA THR A 149 -2.16 2.27 -5.16
C THR A 149 -3.10 1.93 -6.30
N VAL A 150 -4.27 1.41 -5.94
CA VAL A 150 -5.36 1.14 -6.87
C VAL A 150 -6.56 1.99 -6.52
N LYS A 151 -7.28 2.44 -7.55
CA LYS A 151 -8.57 3.10 -7.44
C LYS A 151 -9.66 2.09 -7.74
N LYS A 152 -10.67 2.04 -6.88
CA LYS A 152 -11.83 1.14 -7.01
C LYS A 152 -13.10 1.93 -6.96
N ASP A 153 -14.15 1.37 -7.54
CA ASP A 153 -15.49 1.89 -7.37
C ASP A 153 -15.94 1.72 -5.91
N PHE A 154 -16.81 2.59 -5.48
CA PHE A 154 -17.28 2.59 -4.11
C PHE A 154 -18.05 1.31 -3.78
N ASN A 155 -17.69 0.69 -2.67
CA ASN A 155 -18.43 -0.40 -2.07
C ASN A 155 -18.56 -0.15 -0.56
N PHE A 156 -19.77 -0.34 -0.03
CA PHE A 156 -20.06 -0.16 1.40
C PHE A 156 -19.40 -1.18 2.31
N ASN A 157 -19.06 -2.35 1.76
CA ASN A 157 -18.45 -3.45 2.50
C ASN A 157 -17.15 -3.87 1.83
N GLY A 158 -16.15 -4.16 2.63
CA GLY A 158 -14.87 -4.68 2.16
C GLY A 158 -14.27 -5.62 3.19
N ASN A 159 -13.66 -6.68 2.71
CA ASN A 159 -12.83 -7.58 3.52
C ASN A 159 -11.37 -7.40 3.13
N LYS A 160 -10.49 -7.46 4.11
CA LYS A 160 -9.03 -7.45 3.90
C LYS A 160 -8.40 -8.62 4.62
N ILE A 161 -7.61 -9.38 3.86
CA ILE A 161 -6.72 -10.39 4.40
C ILE A 161 -5.40 -9.70 4.66
N ILE A 162 -4.90 -9.80 5.89
CA ILE A 162 -3.67 -9.13 6.33
C ILE A 162 -2.51 -10.13 6.39
N GLU A 163 -2.83 -11.41 6.48
CA GLU A 163 -1.87 -12.52 6.56
C GLU A 163 -1.26 -12.82 5.18
N GLU A 164 -0.05 -13.35 5.18
CA GLU A 164 0.70 -13.76 3.99
C GLU A 164 1.17 -15.21 4.15
N SER A 165 1.70 -15.79 3.07
CA SER A 165 2.31 -17.12 3.10
C SER A 165 3.67 -17.18 3.84
N TYR A 166 4.15 -16.03 4.30
CA TYR A 166 5.38 -15.87 5.08
C TYR A 166 5.10 -15.02 6.34
N PRO A 167 5.93 -15.14 7.40
CA PRO A 167 5.73 -14.39 8.62
C PRO A 167 6.00 -12.89 8.41
N ILE A 168 5.24 -12.04 9.13
CA ILE A 168 5.35 -10.59 9.07
C ILE A 168 5.58 -10.04 10.47
N LEU A 169 6.62 -9.21 10.64
CA LEU A 169 6.92 -8.58 11.92
C LEU A 169 5.86 -7.55 12.33
N LEU A 170 5.51 -6.67 11.38
CA LEU A 170 4.57 -5.58 11.62
C LEU A 170 3.60 -5.45 10.47
N SER A 171 2.30 -5.45 10.76
CA SER A 171 1.30 -5.06 9.78
C SER A 171 0.40 -3.97 10.34
N LYS A 172 0.06 -3.00 9.51
CA LYS A 172 -0.87 -1.92 9.85
C LYS A 172 -2.00 -1.88 8.84
N PHE A 173 -3.21 -1.77 9.35
CA PHE A 173 -4.37 -1.41 8.54
C PHE A 173 -4.83 -0.02 8.97
N ILE A 174 -4.93 0.91 8.02
CA ILE A 174 -5.37 2.29 8.26
C ILE A 174 -6.55 2.59 7.33
N LEU A 175 -7.70 2.89 7.95
CA LEU A 175 -8.89 3.31 7.25
C LEU A 175 -9.09 4.82 7.42
N ILE A 176 -8.99 5.55 6.31
CA ILE A 176 -9.09 7.01 6.26
C ILE A 176 -10.53 7.38 5.92
N GLU A 177 -11.24 7.97 6.86
CA GLU A 177 -12.70 8.13 6.80
C GLU A 177 -13.17 9.31 5.94
N ASN A 178 -12.40 10.38 5.78
CA ASN A 178 -12.76 11.55 4.94
C ASN A 178 -14.24 11.99 5.06
N ASN A 179 -14.78 12.10 6.27
CA ASN A 179 -16.18 12.41 6.59
C ASN A 179 -17.18 11.23 6.43
N PHE A 180 -16.72 10.04 6.07
CA PHE A 180 -17.51 8.82 6.21
C PHE A 180 -17.40 8.29 7.64
N LYS A 181 -18.44 7.59 8.09
CA LYS A 181 -18.36 6.81 9.33
C LYS A 181 -18.18 5.34 8.97
N SER A 182 -17.15 4.74 9.52
CA SER A 182 -16.86 3.33 9.29
C SER A 182 -17.01 2.50 10.57
N ASN A 183 -17.26 1.21 10.38
CA ASN A 183 -17.23 0.21 11.44
C ASN A 183 -16.29 -0.92 11.00
N ILE A 184 -15.29 -1.22 11.81
CA ILE A 184 -14.32 -2.28 11.54
C ILE A 184 -14.59 -3.44 12.49
N LYS A 185 -14.67 -4.64 11.94
CA LYS A 185 -14.68 -5.89 12.69
C LYS A 185 -13.40 -6.65 12.42
N ILE A 186 -12.76 -7.13 13.47
CA ILE A 186 -11.54 -7.94 13.39
C ILE A 186 -11.96 -9.38 13.64
N TYR A 187 -11.51 -10.28 12.79
CA TYR A 187 -11.71 -11.72 12.93
C TYR A 187 -10.34 -12.40 13.13
N ASN A 188 -10.32 -13.48 13.90
CA ASN A 188 -9.15 -14.33 14.12
C ASN A 188 -7.91 -13.62 14.71
N SER A 189 -8.11 -12.52 15.44
CA SER A 189 -7.01 -11.79 16.07
C SER A 189 -7.17 -11.76 17.59
N ASN A 190 -6.19 -12.32 18.29
CA ASN A 190 -6.28 -12.46 19.74
C ASN A 190 -5.87 -11.21 20.54
N ASN A 191 -5.20 -10.21 19.93
CA ASN A 191 -4.67 -9.06 20.67
C ASN A 191 -4.70 -7.74 19.87
N SER A 192 -5.49 -7.64 18.82
CA SER A 192 -5.59 -6.40 18.04
C SER A 192 -6.85 -5.63 18.38
N PHE A 193 -6.75 -4.32 18.45
CA PHE A 193 -7.88 -3.43 18.68
C PHE A 193 -7.86 -2.28 17.69
N VAL A 194 -9.03 -1.72 17.44
CA VAL A 194 -9.20 -0.54 16.61
C VAL A 194 -8.91 0.70 17.44
N SER A 195 -8.01 1.55 16.97
CA SER A 195 -7.72 2.87 17.55
C SER A 195 -8.09 3.99 16.60
N ASP A 196 -8.60 5.10 17.13
CA ASP A 196 -8.82 6.32 16.36
C ASP A 196 -7.50 7.11 16.31
N ILE A 197 -7.14 7.56 15.12
CA ILE A 197 -5.92 8.34 14.86
C ILE A 197 -6.23 9.52 13.93
N ILE A 198 -5.26 10.41 13.80
CA ILE A 198 -5.22 11.38 12.70
C ILE A 198 -4.11 10.93 11.75
N PHE A 199 -4.46 10.64 10.51
CA PHE A 199 -3.53 10.32 9.44
C PHE A 199 -3.65 11.37 8.33
N ASP A 200 -2.56 12.02 7.98
CA ASP A 200 -2.55 13.10 6.97
C ASP A 200 -3.62 14.19 7.23
N GLY A 201 -3.79 14.58 8.50
CA GLY A 201 -4.79 15.56 8.93
C GLY A 201 -6.23 15.07 8.92
N LYS A 202 -6.50 13.80 8.58
CA LYS A 202 -7.83 13.20 8.44
C LYS A 202 -8.12 12.23 9.58
N LYS A 203 -9.39 12.20 10.03
CA LYS A 203 -9.85 11.17 10.96
C LYS A 203 -9.70 9.80 10.34
N SER A 204 -9.11 8.89 11.08
CA SER A 204 -8.78 7.56 10.60
C SER A 204 -8.87 6.54 11.72
N LYS A 205 -9.04 5.28 11.34
CA LYS A 205 -8.98 4.14 12.25
C LYS A 205 -7.76 3.31 11.92
N GLN A 206 -7.06 2.86 12.95
CA GLN A 206 -5.86 2.03 12.80
C GLN A 206 -6.00 0.73 13.56
N ILE A 207 -5.46 -0.34 12.96
CA ILE A 207 -5.20 -1.61 13.62
C ILE A 207 -3.74 -1.95 13.39
N ILE A 208 -3.08 -2.43 14.44
CA ILE A 208 -1.69 -2.88 14.39
C ILE A 208 -1.66 -4.36 14.74
N PHE A 209 -0.98 -5.14 13.91
CA PHE A 209 -0.70 -6.55 14.12
C PHE A 209 0.82 -6.71 14.25
N ASN A 210 1.27 -7.42 15.27
CA ASN A 210 2.68 -7.71 15.48
C ASN A 210 2.90 -9.21 15.39
N ASN A 211 4.02 -9.62 14.78
CA ASN A 211 4.47 -11.01 14.71
C ASN A 211 3.38 -11.94 14.14
N LEU A 212 2.85 -11.59 12.95
CA LEU A 212 1.95 -12.47 12.22
C LEU A 212 2.71 -13.69 11.73
N ASN A 213 2.19 -14.87 12.05
CA ASN A 213 2.72 -16.13 11.53
C ASN A 213 2.34 -16.27 10.04
N ALA A 214 3.12 -17.06 9.30
CA ALA A 214 2.74 -17.50 7.98
C ALA A 214 1.41 -18.27 8.04
N THR A 215 0.49 -17.96 7.14
CA THR A 215 -0.68 -18.82 6.93
C THR A 215 -0.24 -20.03 6.10
N ALA A 216 -0.60 -21.24 6.56
CA ALA A 216 -0.47 -22.41 5.71
C ALA A 216 -1.32 -22.17 4.45
N ASN A 217 -0.74 -22.43 3.27
CA ASN A 217 -1.51 -22.47 2.04
C ASN A 217 -2.62 -23.51 2.22
N GLU A 218 -3.83 -23.06 2.54
CA GLU A 218 -5.00 -23.93 2.44
C GLU A 218 -5.12 -24.27 0.95
N GLN A 219 -4.71 -25.47 0.59
CA GLN A 219 -5.06 -26.03 -0.70
C GLN A 219 -6.60 -26.09 -0.72
N TYR A 220 -7.19 -25.19 -1.46
CA TYR A 220 -8.61 -25.26 -1.79
C TYR A 220 -8.80 -26.58 -2.59
N SER A 221 -9.26 -27.60 -1.87
CA SER A 221 -9.69 -28.88 -2.44
C SER A 221 -11.07 -28.75 -3.05
#